data_85236e60c94a2efccd19be0a5e553cfc
#
_entry.id   85236e60c94a2efccd19be0a5e553cfc
#
_cell.length_a   1.000
_cell.length_b   1.000
_cell.length_c   1.000
_cell.angle_alpha   90.00
_cell.angle_beta   90.00
_cell.angle_gamma   90.00
#
_symmetry.space_group_name_H-M   'P 1'
#
loop_
_entity.id
_entity.type
_entity.pdbx_description
1 polymer ?
#
loop_
_entity_poly.entity_id
_entity_poly.type
_entity_poly.pdbx_seq_one_letter_code
_entity_poly.pdbx_strand_id
1 'polypeptide(L)'
;MFERQTLATGVLVLLVAISQIESGHAQGQGAQGQRAGGGGRGGRGSAFTPADGAKDLKSVLFNWTWSMGMLRSGNESELIKTLDYHAEGGTIQVNGQPCALTKYRVQANYQVPGYRTQIECTLPNKQTYKNVETMSGDYAWDEDIPGAELVPGKGKATPRPQALEERRIRLWASPHGAPKAAIAGAAGLPTSESFGQNPAGLLDRQTAAGAKATTTLSWQGDKAVVTYPIPGVPGATATVTLNKYLPERVVVKSGTNTTEFVYNNFQDFNNPLFKIEALYAGEIVERRNGTVVRNVKTKVTEIGQVYVVVPVPESVEKAGRK
;
A
#
# COMPACT_ATOMS: atom_id res chain seq x y z
N MET A 1 -17.64 -19.91 63.79
CA MET A 1 -18.60 -20.82 63.14
C MET A 1 -18.91 -20.23 61.78
N PHE A 2 -18.06 -20.49 60.79
CA PHE A 2 -18.35 -20.24 59.38
C PHE A 2 -17.49 -21.16 58.53
N GLU A 3 -18.15 -21.99 57.75
CA GLU A 3 -17.57 -23.06 56.93
C GLU A 3 -16.80 -22.48 55.74
N ARG A 4 -15.65 -23.08 55.47
CA ARG A 4 -14.90 -22.91 54.23
C ARG A 4 -15.39 -23.92 53.19
N GLN A 5 -15.95 -23.46 52.08
CA GLN A 5 -16.17 -24.28 50.90
C GLN A 5 -14.96 -24.11 49.95
N THR A 6 -14.27 -25.21 49.74
CA THR A 6 -13.20 -25.39 48.77
C THR A 6 -13.80 -25.79 47.42
N LEU A 7 -13.62 -25.00 46.38
CA LEU A 7 -13.95 -25.34 45.01
C LEU A 7 -12.70 -25.91 44.34
N ALA A 8 -12.81 -27.15 43.90
CA ALA A 8 -11.80 -27.88 43.15
C ALA A 8 -11.90 -27.48 41.64
N THR A 9 -10.79 -27.00 41.11
CA THR A 9 -10.64 -26.69 39.67
C THR A 9 -10.11 -27.92 38.95
N GLY A 10 -10.95 -28.56 38.14
CA GLY A 10 -10.56 -29.67 37.27
C GLY A 10 -9.84 -29.13 36.02
N VAL A 11 -8.61 -29.59 35.82
CA VAL A 11 -7.84 -29.36 34.61
C VAL A 11 -8.13 -30.49 33.62
N LEU A 12 -8.74 -30.16 32.49
CA LEU A 12 -8.98 -31.09 31.39
C LEU A 12 -7.76 -31.05 30.45
N VAL A 13 -6.96 -32.11 30.44
CA VAL A 13 -5.83 -32.28 29.50
C VAL A 13 -6.34 -32.98 28.26
N LEU A 14 -6.33 -32.29 27.14
CA LEU A 14 -6.66 -32.84 25.84
C LEU A 14 -5.36 -33.35 25.16
N LEU A 15 -5.23 -34.67 25.07
CA LEU A 15 -4.17 -35.34 24.31
C LEU A 15 -4.54 -35.38 22.84
N VAL A 16 -3.81 -34.66 22.01
CA VAL A 16 -3.88 -34.76 20.55
C VAL A 16 -2.84 -35.77 20.07
N ALA A 17 -3.31 -36.87 19.50
CA ALA A 17 -2.48 -37.87 18.88
C ALA A 17 -1.99 -37.37 17.50
N ILE A 18 -0.69 -37.28 17.31
CA ILE A 18 -0.04 -36.99 16.01
C ILE A 18 0.24 -38.31 15.34
N SER A 19 -0.47 -38.60 14.26
CA SER A 19 -0.15 -39.72 13.35
C SER A 19 0.97 -39.30 12.38
N GLN A 20 2.10 -39.94 12.45
CA GLN A 20 3.19 -39.83 11.47
C GLN A 20 2.80 -40.57 10.20
N ILE A 21 2.87 -39.90 9.06
CA ILE A 21 2.80 -40.51 7.75
C ILE A 21 4.23 -40.61 7.22
N GLU A 22 4.75 -41.83 7.12
CA GLU A 22 6.02 -42.14 6.48
C GLU A 22 5.93 -41.92 4.96
N SER A 23 6.84 -41.15 4.43
CA SER A 23 7.02 -40.94 2.99
C SER A 23 7.93 -42.02 2.40
N GLY A 24 7.35 -42.92 1.66
CA GLY A 24 8.08 -43.88 0.84
C GLY A 24 8.74 -43.25 -0.38
N HIS A 25 10.03 -43.39 -0.50
CA HIS A 25 10.79 -43.15 -1.73
C HIS A 25 10.53 -44.26 -2.73
N ALA A 26 10.12 -43.89 -3.95
CA ALA A 26 10.22 -44.77 -5.12
C ALA A 26 10.97 -44.04 -6.24
N GLN A 27 12.21 -44.47 -6.51
CA GLN A 27 12.92 -44.17 -7.73
C GLN A 27 12.34 -45.09 -8.85
N GLY A 28 12.01 -44.47 -9.99
CA GLY A 28 11.62 -45.17 -11.21
C GLY A 28 12.17 -44.46 -12.44
N GLN A 29 13.28 -44.94 -12.99
CA GLN A 29 13.75 -44.64 -14.34
C GLN A 29 12.86 -45.38 -15.36
N GLY A 30 12.61 -44.70 -16.50
CA GLY A 30 12.21 -45.46 -17.67
C GLY A 30 11.32 -44.77 -18.69
N ALA A 31 11.91 -44.54 -19.86
CA ALA A 31 11.33 -44.65 -21.20
C ALA A 31 10.49 -43.49 -21.78
N GLN A 32 11.09 -42.97 -22.84
CA GLN A 32 10.49 -42.18 -23.92
C GLN A 32 9.22 -42.84 -24.49
N GLY A 33 8.19 -42.02 -24.69
CA GLY A 33 6.99 -42.39 -25.41
C GLY A 33 6.32 -41.15 -25.97
N GLN A 34 6.56 -40.85 -27.25
CA GLN A 34 5.76 -39.91 -28.02
C GLN A 34 4.30 -40.40 -28.05
N ARG A 35 3.36 -39.56 -27.61
CA ARG A 35 1.95 -39.65 -28.02
C ARG A 35 1.42 -38.26 -28.31
N ALA A 36 1.19 -38.02 -29.59
CA ALA A 36 0.32 -36.98 -30.07
C ALA A 36 -1.14 -37.27 -29.64
N GLY A 37 -1.91 -36.25 -29.23
CA GLY A 37 -3.34 -36.45 -29.01
C GLY A 37 -3.93 -35.32 -28.15
N GLY A 38 -4.56 -34.35 -28.77
CA GLY A 38 -5.38 -33.28 -28.44
C GLY A 38 -6.17 -33.32 -27.13
N GLY A 39 -6.29 -32.16 -26.52
CA GLY A 39 -7.16 -31.88 -25.40
C GLY A 39 -6.72 -30.55 -24.77
N GLY A 40 -7.27 -29.43 -25.27
CA GLY A 40 -7.00 -28.10 -24.76
C GLY A 40 -7.45 -27.95 -23.31
N ARG A 41 -6.55 -28.16 -22.37
CA ARG A 41 -6.62 -27.57 -21.02
C ARG A 41 -5.87 -26.26 -21.10
N GLY A 42 -6.59 -25.15 -20.79
CA GLY A 42 -6.07 -23.81 -20.81
C GLY A 42 -4.68 -23.73 -20.22
N GLY A 43 -3.69 -23.42 -21.07
CA GLY A 43 -2.31 -23.27 -20.65
C GLY A 43 -2.23 -22.23 -19.55
N ARG A 44 -1.66 -22.59 -18.41
CA ARG A 44 -1.13 -21.61 -17.47
C ARG A 44 -0.16 -20.76 -18.29
N GLY A 45 -0.54 -19.51 -18.56
CA GLY A 45 0.32 -18.60 -19.31
C GLY A 45 1.72 -18.63 -18.68
N SER A 46 2.75 -18.69 -19.53
CA SER A 46 4.13 -18.64 -19.05
C SER A 46 4.34 -17.41 -18.18
N ALA A 47 5.06 -17.59 -17.08
CA ALA A 47 5.42 -16.47 -16.19
C ALA A 47 6.11 -15.37 -17.03
N PHE A 48 5.65 -14.13 -16.88
CA PHE A 48 6.34 -13.00 -17.50
C PHE A 48 7.67 -12.78 -16.78
N THR A 49 8.76 -12.80 -17.54
CA THR A 49 10.09 -12.42 -17.05
C THR A 49 10.67 -11.45 -18.08
N PRO A 50 10.96 -10.18 -17.69
CA PRO A 50 11.59 -9.24 -18.61
C PRO A 50 12.95 -9.75 -19.08
N ALA A 51 13.32 -9.46 -20.33
CA ALA A 51 14.69 -9.65 -20.77
C ALA A 51 15.64 -8.75 -19.98
N ASP A 52 16.86 -9.21 -19.75
CA ASP A 52 17.89 -8.42 -19.07
C ASP A 52 18.06 -7.07 -19.78
N GLY A 53 18.02 -5.99 -19.00
CA GLY A 53 18.14 -4.62 -19.54
C GLY A 53 16.92 -4.10 -20.30
N ALA A 54 15.76 -4.79 -20.26
CA ALA A 54 14.53 -4.32 -20.88
C ALA A 54 14.12 -2.94 -20.33
N LYS A 55 13.79 -2.03 -21.26
CA LYS A 55 13.52 -0.61 -20.96
C LYS A 55 12.12 -0.16 -21.39
N ASP A 56 11.23 -1.10 -21.72
CA ASP A 56 9.83 -0.79 -22.04
C ASP A 56 9.01 -0.60 -20.76
N LEU A 57 7.87 0.09 -20.88
CA LEU A 57 7.00 0.42 -19.75
C LEU A 57 6.53 -0.82 -18.98
N LYS A 58 6.14 -1.88 -19.69
CA LYS A 58 5.67 -3.12 -19.09
C LYS A 58 6.73 -3.76 -18.21
N SER A 59 7.96 -3.87 -18.73
CA SER A 59 9.11 -4.44 -17.98
C SER A 59 9.47 -3.58 -16.76
N VAL A 60 9.44 -2.25 -16.90
CA VAL A 60 9.72 -1.34 -15.78
C VAL A 60 8.66 -1.47 -14.69
N LEU A 61 7.37 -1.49 -15.04
CA LEU A 61 6.29 -1.65 -14.05
C LEU A 61 6.33 -3.02 -13.36
N PHE A 62 6.65 -4.08 -14.11
CA PHE A 62 6.85 -5.40 -13.53
C PHE A 62 8.04 -5.41 -12.55
N ASN A 63 9.21 -4.92 -12.97
CA ASN A 63 10.39 -4.88 -12.12
C ASN A 63 10.19 -3.99 -10.88
N TRP A 64 9.46 -2.88 -11.02
CA TRP A 64 9.12 -2.03 -9.88
C TRP A 64 8.27 -2.79 -8.84
N THR A 65 7.19 -3.42 -9.25
CA THR A 65 6.34 -4.20 -8.35
C THR A 65 7.06 -5.41 -7.76
N TRP A 66 7.91 -6.06 -8.55
CA TRP A 66 8.75 -7.16 -8.10
C TRP A 66 9.75 -6.72 -7.03
N SER A 67 10.51 -5.65 -7.28
CA SER A 67 11.52 -5.12 -6.35
C SER A 67 10.91 -4.61 -5.05
N MET A 68 9.63 -4.20 -5.06
CA MET A 68 8.89 -3.80 -3.86
C MET A 68 8.32 -4.99 -3.07
N GLY A 69 8.49 -6.22 -3.55
CA GLY A 69 7.90 -7.41 -2.95
C GLY A 69 6.39 -7.54 -3.13
N MET A 70 5.82 -6.84 -4.10
CA MET A 70 4.38 -6.85 -4.37
C MET A 70 3.93 -8.08 -5.15
N LEU A 71 4.83 -8.79 -5.81
CA LEU A 71 4.58 -10.02 -6.56
C LEU A 71 5.37 -11.18 -5.97
N ARG A 72 4.78 -12.37 -5.89
CA ARG A 72 5.47 -13.60 -5.47
C ARG A 72 6.15 -14.31 -6.61
N SER A 73 5.55 -14.24 -7.79
CA SER A 73 6.09 -14.81 -9.02
C SER A 73 5.60 -14.04 -10.22
N GLY A 74 6.19 -14.28 -11.39
CA GLY A 74 5.76 -13.65 -12.64
C GLY A 74 4.31 -13.95 -13.05
N ASN A 75 3.66 -14.95 -12.44
CA ASN A 75 2.26 -15.32 -12.70
C ASN A 75 1.29 -14.85 -11.63
N GLU A 76 1.77 -14.33 -10.50
CA GLU A 76 0.92 -13.98 -9.39
C GLU A 76 0.41 -12.55 -9.47
N SER A 77 -0.77 -12.39 -8.93
CA SER A 77 -1.37 -11.08 -8.75
C SER A 77 -0.61 -10.27 -7.71
N GLU A 78 -0.73 -8.98 -7.79
CA GLU A 78 -0.23 -8.08 -6.78
C GLU A 78 -0.89 -8.38 -5.42
N LEU A 79 -0.09 -8.50 -4.37
CA LEU A 79 -0.51 -9.03 -3.06
C LEU A 79 -0.69 -7.96 -1.98
N ILE A 80 -0.04 -6.80 -2.13
CA ILE A 80 -0.09 -5.77 -1.10
C ILE A 80 -1.37 -4.97 -1.22
N LYS A 81 -2.37 -5.33 -0.44
CA LYS A 81 -3.72 -4.72 -0.42
C LYS A 81 -3.82 -3.59 0.59
N THR A 82 -3.12 -3.73 1.69
CA THR A 82 -3.19 -2.84 2.84
C THR A 82 -1.80 -2.60 3.41
N LEU A 83 -1.70 -1.55 4.20
CA LEU A 83 -0.48 -1.16 4.89
C LEU A 83 -0.86 -0.58 6.25
N ASP A 84 -0.12 -0.94 7.29
CA ASP A 84 -0.17 -0.30 8.61
C ASP A 84 1.27 -0.06 9.07
N TYR A 85 1.69 1.18 9.23
CA TYR A 85 3.01 1.48 9.73
C TYR A 85 2.99 2.48 10.89
N HIS A 86 3.94 2.30 11.79
CA HIS A 86 4.23 3.21 12.89
C HIS A 86 5.56 3.91 12.62
N ALA A 87 5.62 5.19 12.95
CA ALA A 87 6.86 5.94 12.93
C ALA A 87 7.38 6.18 14.33
N GLU A 88 8.70 6.16 14.44
CA GLU A 88 9.44 6.50 15.64
C GLU A 88 10.22 7.79 15.42
N GLY A 89 9.66 8.89 15.92
CA GLY A 89 10.25 10.22 15.79
C GLY A 89 10.07 10.86 14.41
N GLY A 90 10.62 12.04 14.29
CA GLY A 90 10.45 12.92 13.13
C GLY A 90 9.68 14.17 13.49
N THR A 91 9.29 14.92 12.45
CA THR A 91 8.59 16.20 12.60
C THR A 91 7.49 16.35 11.55
N ILE A 92 6.43 17.05 11.91
CA ILE A 92 5.42 17.54 10.97
C ILE A 92 5.20 19.03 11.19
N GLN A 93 4.63 19.70 10.19
CA GLN A 93 4.19 21.09 10.36
C GLN A 93 2.72 21.12 10.81
N VAL A 94 2.46 21.86 11.89
CA VAL A 94 1.12 22.12 12.41
C VAL A 94 0.94 23.62 12.48
N ASN A 95 0.03 24.18 11.69
CA ASN A 95 -0.18 25.63 11.59
C ASN A 95 1.11 26.44 11.33
N GLY A 96 2.01 25.89 10.48
CA GLY A 96 3.29 26.52 10.14
C GLY A 96 4.38 26.40 11.20
N GLN A 97 4.15 25.66 12.27
CA GLN A 97 5.15 25.40 13.31
C GLN A 97 5.61 23.93 13.30
N PRO A 98 6.89 23.65 13.54
CA PRO A 98 7.38 22.29 13.67
C PRO A 98 6.79 21.63 14.92
N CYS A 99 6.30 20.38 14.77
CA CYS A 99 5.74 19.59 15.86
C CYS A 99 6.51 18.25 15.91
N ALA A 100 7.19 17.97 17.02
CA ALA A 100 7.98 16.76 17.19
C ALA A 100 7.06 15.56 17.44
N LEU A 101 7.14 14.55 16.58
CA LEU A 101 6.27 13.37 16.64
C LEU A 101 6.54 12.52 17.89
N THR A 102 5.49 12.20 18.63
CA THR A 102 5.49 11.27 19.76
C THR A 102 4.70 10.00 19.42
N LYS A 103 3.71 10.11 18.52
CA LYS A 103 2.98 8.98 17.94
C LYS A 103 2.59 9.32 16.50
N TYR A 104 2.91 8.39 15.61
CA TYR A 104 2.49 8.51 14.22
C TYR A 104 2.18 7.10 13.69
N ARG A 105 0.96 6.89 13.25
CA ARG A 105 0.52 5.62 12.64
C ARG A 105 -0.27 5.92 11.39
N VAL A 106 0.05 5.21 10.32
CA VAL A 106 -0.67 5.29 9.05
C VAL A 106 -1.27 3.94 8.72
N GLN A 107 -2.54 3.95 8.38
CA GLN A 107 -3.27 2.81 7.86
C GLN A 107 -3.79 3.16 6.45
N ALA A 108 -3.46 2.33 5.48
CA ALA A 108 -3.89 2.50 4.10
C ALA A 108 -4.55 1.23 3.57
N ASN A 109 -5.64 1.40 2.83
CA ASN A 109 -6.26 0.36 2.03
C ASN A 109 -6.24 0.83 0.57
N TYR A 110 -5.53 0.09 -0.28
CA TYR A 110 -5.40 0.40 -1.70
C TYR A 110 -6.52 -0.23 -2.53
N GLN A 111 -7.14 -1.32 -2.05
CA GLN A 111 -8.22 -2.03 -2.74
C GLN A 111 -9.53 -1.27 -2.66
N VAL A 112 -9.86 -0.78 -1.47
CA VAL A 112 -10.95 0.16 -1.22
C VAL A 112 -10.28 1.44 -0.75
N PRO A 113 -10.05 2.43 -1.63
CA PRO A 113 -9.20 3.56 -1.33
C PRO A 113 -9.56 4.22 0.00
N GLY A 114 -8.73 3.98 1.00
CA GLY A 114 -8.90 4.47 2.36
C GLY A 114 -7.56 4.78 2.99
N TYR A 115 -7.52 5.84 3.78
CA TYR A 115 -6.31 6.33 4.42
C TYR A 115 -6.63 6.95 5.77
N ARG A 116 -5.91 6.54 6.82
CA ARG A 116 -6.02 7.12 8.16
C ARG A 116 -4.64 7.36 8.72
N THR A 117 -4.39 8.56 9.21
CA THR A 117 -3.16 8.93 9.92
C THR A 117 -3.50 9.39 11.34
N GLN A 118 -2.99 8.69 12.34
CA GLN A 118 -3.05 9.10 13.74
C GLN A 118 -1.80 9.88 14.10
N ILE A 119 -1.96 11.09 14.59
CA ILE A 119 -0.88 12.03 14.88
C ILE A 119 -0.94 12.44 16.34
N GLU A 120 0.18 12.31 17.04
CA GLU A 120 0.41 12.97 18.30
C GLU A 120 1.83 13.55 18.29
N CYS A 121 1.98 14.83 18.60
CA CYS A 121 3.27 15.51 18.58
C CYS A 121 3.32 16.66 19.56
N THR A 122 4.54 17.09 19.89
CA THR A 122 4.80 18.19 20.83
C THR A 122 5.24 19.44 20.07
N LEU A 123 4.50 20.52 20.25
CA LEU A 123 4.81 21.85 19.71
C LEU A 123 5.97 22.52 20.48
N PRO A 124 6.62 23.56 19.93
CA PRO A 124 7.70 24.29 20.63
C PRO A 124 7.29 24.86 22.00
N ASN A 125 6.04 25.23 22.17
CA ASN A 125 5.46 25.72 23.44
C ASN A 125 5.13 24.59 24.44
N LYS A 126 5.58 23.36 24.18
CA LYS A 126 5.32 22.15 24.98
C LYS A 126 3.86 21.65 24.97
N GLN A 127 2.98 22.26 24.20
CA GLN A 127 1.63 21.75 24.03
C GLN A 127 1.61 20.50 23.16
N THR A 128 0.77 19.54 23.53
CA THR A 128 0.52 18.34 22.74
C THR A 128 -0.55 18.62 21.69
N TYR A 129 -0.23 18.35 20.44
CA TYR A 129 -1.18 18.31 19.34
C TYR A 129 -1.59 16.87 19.06
N LYS A 130 -2.90 16.63 18.91
CA LYS A 130 -3.48 15.33 18.52
C LYS A 130 -4.46 15.53 17.39
N ASN A 131 -4.40 14.68 16.38
CA ASN A 131 -5.36 14.64 15.29
C ASN A 131 -5.39 13.25 14.63
N VAL A 132 -6.52 12.91 14.03
CA VAL A 132 -6.65 11.74 13.17
C VAL A 132 -7.17 12.21 11.81
N GLU A 133 -6.30 12.20 10.81
CA GLU A 133 -6.64 12.55 9.43
C GLU A 133 -7.16 11.31 8.71
N THR A 134 -8.37 11.38 8.14
CA THR A 134 -9.01 10.20 7.54
C THR A 134 -9.59 10.52 6.16
N MET A 135 -9.49 9.55 5.24
CA MET A 135 -10.10 9.60 3.90
C MET A 135 -10.63 8.21 3.54
N SER A 136 -11.82 8.16 2.93
CA SER A 136 -12.37 6.95 2.35
C SER A 136 -13.26 7.30 1.15
N GLY A 137 -12.97 6.70 0.00
CA GLY A 137 -13.67 7.04 -1.23
C GLY A 137 -13.60 8.54 -1.55
N ASP A 138 -14.77 9.18 -1.63
CA ASP A 138 -14.90 10.61 -1.94
C ASP A 138 -15.02 11.51 -0.70
N TYR A 139 -14.78 10.98 0.48
CA TYR A 139 -14.91 11.70 1.74
C TYR A 139 -13.57 11.88 2.43
N ALA A 140 -13.38 13.04 3.06
CA ALA A 140 -12.27 13.31 3.98
C ALA A 140 -12.79 14.00 5.25
N TRP A 141 -12.26 13.61 6.40
CA TRP A 141 -12.63 14.14 7.71
C TRP A 141 -11.49 13.99 8.71
N ASP A 142 -11.56 14.78 9.78
CA ASP A 142 -10.71 14.61 10.96
C ASP A 142 -11.50 13.93 12.08
N GLU A 143 -10.82 13.10 12.86
CA GLU A 143 -11.39 12.42 14.04
C GLU A 143 -10.65 12.89 15.30
N ASP A 144 -11.37 13.07 16.40
CA ASP A 144 -10.76 13.32 17.72
C ASP A 144 -10.19 12.03 18.35
N ILE A 145 -10.81 10.89 18.03
CA ILE A 145 -10.31 9.53 18.34
C ILE A 145 -10.45 8.64 17.10
N PRO A 146 -9.56 7.66 16.90
CA PRO A 146 -9.67 6.74 15.77
C PRO A 146 -10.99 5.98 15.76
N GLY A 147 -11.71 6.06 14.65
CA GLY A 147 -13.04 5.44 14.50
C GLY A 147 -14.16 6.23 15.18
N ALA A 148 -14.02 7.54 15.28
CA ALA A 148 -15.05 8.42 15.80
C ALA A 148 -16.41 8.19 15.11
N GLU A 149 -17.49 8.21 15.89
CA GLU A 149 -18.89 8.01 15.48
C GLU A 149 -19.24 6.60 14.94
N LEU A 150 -18.28 5.67 14.84
CA LEU A 150 -18.59 4.28 14.48
C LEU A 150 -19.35 3.55 15.61
N VAL A 151 -19.15 4.00 16.85
CA VAL A 151 -19.98 3.61 18.00
C VAL A 151 -20.75 4.83 18.43
N PRO A 152 -22.08 4.76 18.55
CA PRO A 152 -22.91 5.89 18.96
C PRO A 152 -22.40 6.59 20.21
N GLY A 153 -22.27 7.91 20.15
CA GLY A 153 -21.79 8.75 21.25
C GLY A 153 -20.30 8.68 21.55
N LYS A 154 -19.49 7.96 20.74
CA LYS A 154 -18.04 7.90 20.91
C LYS A 154 -17.32 8.67 19.81
N GLY A 155 -16.63 9.73 20.23
CA GLY A 155 -15.82 10.57 19.37
C GLY A 155 -16.64 11.49 18.47
N LYS A 156 -15.92 12.32 17.72
CA LYS A 156 -16.49 13.28 16.77
C LYS A 156 -15.70 13.25 15.48
N ALA A 157 -16.40 13.07 14.36
CA ALA A 157 -15.87 13.22 13.02
C ALA A 157 -16.21 14.64 12.50
N THR A 158 -15.21 15.32 11.98
CA THR A 158 -15.34 16.68 11.42
C THR A 158 -15.05 16.62 9.93
N PRO A 159 -16.03 16.87 9.04
CA PRO A 159 -15.82 16.87 7.59
C PRO A 159 -14.73 17.85 7.15
N ARG A 160 -13.87 17.40 6.24
CA ARG A 160 -12.74 18.16 5.66
C ARG A 160 -12.66 17.95 4.14
N PRO A 161 -13.67 18.30 3.36
CA PRO A 161 -13.68 18.03 1.92
C PRO A 161 -12.46 18.63 1.20
N GLN A 162 -11.95 19.78 1.67
CA GLN A 162 -10.77 20.43 1.12
C GLN A 162 -9.46 19.62 1.33
N ALA A 163 -9.44 18.65 2.25
CA ALA A 163 -8.28 17.81 2.50
C ALA A 163 -8.28 16.52 1.66
N LEU A 164 -9.34 16.25 0.90
CA LEU A 164 -9.51 15.00 0.15
C LEU A 164 -8.39 14.82 -0.89
N GLU A 165 -8.11 15.85 -1.67
CA GLU A 165 -7.05 15.83 -2.69
C GLU A 165 -5.69 15.48 -2.07
N GLU A 166 -5.32 16.18 -1.01
CA GLU A 166 -4.06 15.96 -0.32
C GLU A 166 -3.92 14.52 0.20
N ARG A 167 -4.98 13.97 0.79
CA ARG A 167 -4.99 12.61 1.34
C ARG A 167 -4.95 11.54 0.25
N ARG A 168 -5.60 11.78 -0.89
CA ARG A 168 -5.49 10.95 -2.10
C ARG A 168 -4.07 10.97 -2.67
N ILE A 169 -3.45 12.14 -2.74
CA ILE A 169 -2.06 12.28 -3.18
C ILE A 169 -1.14 11.44 -2.27
N ARG A 170 -1.29 11.50 -0.95
CA ARG A 170 -0.49 10.68 -0.02
C ARG A 170 -0.71 9.19 -0.22
N LEU A 171 -1.93 8.75 -0.47
CA LEU A 171 -2.23 7.34 -0.74
C LEU A 171 -1.54 6.87 -2.02
N TRP A 172 -1.74 7.60 -3.14
CA TRP A 172 -1.33 7.17 -4.47
C TRP A 172 0.09 7.58 -4.86
N ALA A 173 0.75 8.45 -4.10
CA ALA A 173 2.18 8.71 -4.20
C ALA A 173 3.03 7.86 -3.25
N SER A 174 2.42 7.10 -2.32
CA SER A 174 3.15 6.23 -1.37
C SER A 174 3.92 5.11 -2.09
N PRO A 175 4.94 4.50 -1.47
CA PRO A 175 5.78 3.48 -2.11
C PRO A 175 5.01 2.33 -2.77
N HIS A 176 3.90 1.87 -2.16
CA HIS A 176 3.06 0.82 -2.73
C HIS A 176 1.86 1.35 -3.53
N GLY A 177 1.39 2.57 -3.27
CA GLY A 177 0.30 3.19 -4.02
C GLY A 177 0.70 3.64 -5.42
N ALA A 178 1.93 4.16 -5.55
CA ALA A 178 2.45 4.67 -6.81
C ALA A 178 2.50 3.62 -7.93
N PRO A 179 3.04 2.40 -7.73
CA PRO A 179 3.02 1.39 -8.79
C PRO A 179 1.60 0.94 -9.16
N LYS A 180 0.65 0.90 -8.20
CA LYS A 180 -0.75 0.56 -8.48
C LYS A 180 -1.43 1.61 -9.36
N ALA A 181 -1.24 2.89 -9.05
CA ALA A 181 -1.75 3.98 -9.86
C ALA A 181 -1.11 4.02 -11.26
N ALA A 182 0.20 3.77 -11.34
CA ALA A 182 0.92 3.70 -12.60
C ALA A 182 0.43 2.54 -13.49
N ILE A 183 0.20 1.35 -12.92
CA ILE A 183 -0.33 0.19 -13.64
C ILE A 183 -1.77 0.45 -14.12
N ALA A 184 -2.62 1.03 -13.29
CA ALA A 184 -3.97 1.38 -13.68
C ALA A 184 -3.99 2.36 -14.86
N GLY A 185 -3.17 3.41 -14.80
CA GLY A 185 -3.01 4.36 -15.89
C GLY A 185 -2.41 3.75 -17.16
N ALA A 186 -1.46 2.81 -17.04
CA ALA A 186 -0.90 2.08 -18.18
C ALA A 186 -1.91 1.14 -18.84
N ALA A 187 -2.78 0.51 -18.03
CA ALA A 187 -3.86 -0.34 -18.52
C ALA A 187 -5.07 0.44 -19.04
N GLY A 188 -5.16 1.75 -18.79
CA GLY A 188 -6.34 2.57 -19.12
C GLY A 188 -7.59 2.20 -18.30
N LEU A 189 -7.39 1.73 -17.07
CA LEU A 189 -8.45 1.24 -16.17
C LEU A 189 -8.44 2.00 -14.82
N PRO A 190 -9.57 2.03 -14.10
CA PRO A 190 -9.59 2.42 -12.70
C PRO A 190 -8.74 1.47 -11.84
N THR A 191 -8.21 1.96 -10.73
CA THR A 191 -7.44 1.14 -9.79
C THR A 191 -8.22 -0.06 -9.26
N SER A 192 -9.54 0.09 -9.06
CA SER A 192 -10.43 -0.99 -8.61
C SER A 192 -10.48 -2.19 -9.57
N GLU A 193 -10.32 -1.95 -10.87
CA GLU A 193 -10.35 -2.99 -11.89
C GLU A 193 -8.96 -3.58 -12.18
N SER A 194 -7.88 -2.80 -11.99
CA SER A 194 -6.50 -3.26 -12.18
C SER A 194 -5.93 -3.95 -10.95
N PHE A 195 -6.56 -3.74 -9.79
CA PHE A 195 -6.07 -4.19 -8.50
C PHE A 195 -5.98 -5.72 -8.40
N GLY A 196 -4.89 -6.22 -7.83
CA GLY A 196 -4.69 -7.66 -7.59
C GLY A 196 -4.38 -8.47 -8.85
N GLN A 197 -4.26 -7.86 -10.02
CA GLN A 197 -3.90 -8.54 -11.26
C GLN A 197 -2.40 -8.49 -11.51
N ASN A 198 -1.86 -9.53 -12.18
CA ASN A 198 -0.49 -9.50 -12.65
C ASN A 198 -0.33 -8.34 -13.64
N PRO A 199 0.56 -7.35 -13.39
CA PRO A 199 0.67 -6.15 -14.22
C PRO A 199 1.03 -6.47 -15.67
N ALA A 200 1.91 -7.45 -15.91
CA ALA A 200 2.31 -7.79 -17.27
C ALA A 200 1.16 -8.39 -18.07
N GLY A 201 0.45 -9.37 -17.50
CA GLY A 201 -0.72 -9.99 -18.15
C GLY A 201 -1.88 -9.02 -18.33
N LEU A 202 -2.07 -8.07 -17.40
CA LEU A 202 -3.07 -7.02 -17.52
C LEU A 202 -2.75 -6.10 -18.70
N LEU A 203 -1.51 -5.60 -18.79
CA LEU A 203 -1.08 -4.70 -19.86
C LEU A 203 -1.14 -5.34 -21.24
N ASP A 204 -0.81 -6.63 -21.38
CA ASP A 204 -0.95 -7.35 -22.65
C ASP A 204 -2.40 -7.41 -23.12
N ARG A 205 -3.34 -7.71 -22.22
CA ARG A 205 -4.78 -7.75 -22.54
C ARG A 205 -5.32 -6.37 -22.93
N GLN A 206 -4.94 -5.33 -22.19
CA GLN A 206 -5.43 -3.97 -22.44
C GLN A 206 -4.83 -3.35 -23.71
N THR A 207 -3.56 -3.64 -24.00
CA THR A 207 -2.92 -3.23 -25.27
C THR A 207 -3.62 -3.88 -26.46
N ALA A 208 -3.95 -5.18 -26.36
CA ALA A 208 -4.70 -5.89 -27.39
C ALA A 208 -6.13 -5.34 -27.59
N ALA A 209 -6.77 -4.86 -26.50
CA ALA A 209 -8.09 -4.24 -26.54
C ALA A 209 -8.08 -2.76 -26.99
N GLY A 210 -6.91 -2.15 -27.22
CA GLY A 210 -6.79 -0.76 -27.64
C GLY A 210 -7.08 0.26 -26.53
N ALA A 211 -6.91 -0.12 -25.24
CA ALA A 211 -7.12 0.78 -24.12
C ALA A 211 -6.17 1.98 -24.17
N LYS A 212 -6.68 3.18 -23.85
CA LYS A 212 -5.88 4.41 -23.84
C LYS A 212 -5.01 4.48 -22.58
N ALA A 213 -3.73 4.18 -22.73
CA ALA A 213 -2.74 4.36 -21.67
C ALA A 213 -2.50 5.85 -21.37
N THR A 214 -2.43 6.19 -20.10
CA THR A 214 -2.11 7.55 -19.59
C THR A 214 -0.79 7.57 -18.82
N THR A 215 -0.23 6.40 -18.48
CA THR A 215 1.10 6.27 -17.86
C THR A 215 2.16 6.28 -18.96
N THR A 216 3.22 7.04 -18.72
CA THR A 216 4.35 7.17 -19.65
C THR A 216 5.67 6.84 -18.96
N LEU A 217 6.66 6.43 -19.76
CA LEU A 217 8.01 6.12 -19.31
C LEU A 217 9.01 7.01 -20.03
N SER A 218 9.98 7.55 -19.31
CA SER A 218 11.19 8.18 -19.81
C SER A 218 12.40 7.76 -18.99
N TRP A 219 13.59 8.19 -19.38
CA TRP A 219 14.83 7.82 -18.70
C TRP A 219 15.63 9.06 -18.35
N GLN A 220 16.20 9.07 -17.14
CA GLN A 220 17.13 10.07 -16.67
C GLN A 220 18.44 9.37 -16.28
N GLY A 221 19.37 9.30 -17.23
CA GLY A 221 20.53 8.42 -17.10
C GLY A 221 20.11 6.95 -17.07
N ASP A 222 20.45 6.24 -16.01
CA ASP A 222 20.07 4.85 -15.74
C ASP A 222 18.77 4.70 -14.94
N LYS A 223 18.21 5.83 -14.47
CA LYS A 223 16.97 5.84 -13.68
C LYS A 223 15.74 5.88 -14.59
N ALA A 224 14.81 4.96 -14.36
CA ALA A 224 13.50 5.01 -14.98
C ALA A 224 12.65 6.12 -14.34
N VAL A 225 11.97 6.89 -15.17
CA VAL A 225 11.06 7.97 -14.77
C VAL A 225 9.66 7.66 -15.30
N VAL A 226 8.75 7.32 -14.41
CA VAL A 226 7.36 6.96 -14.75
C VAL A 226 6.44 8.09 -14.35
N THR A 227 5.60 8.56 -15.30
CA THR A 227 4.58 9.59 -15.06
C THR A 227 3.20 8.97 -15.19
N TYR A 228 2.33 9.21 -14.21
CA TYR A 228 0.98 8.63 -14.14
C TYR A 228 -0.02 9.62 -13.53
N PRO A 229 -1.33 9.52 -13.84
CA PRO A 229 -2.36 10.33 -13.22
C PRO A 229 -2.61 9.88 -11.76
N ILE A 230 -2.90 10.82 -10.87
CA ILE A 230 -3.34 10.48 -9.49
C ILE A 230 -4.81 10.07 -9.52
N PRO A 231 -5.15 8.83 -9.14
CA PRO A 231 -6.53 8.36 -9.13
C PRO A 231 -7.44 9.23 -8.25
N GLY A 232 -8.56 9.65 -8.82
CA GLY A 232 -9.55 10.48 -8.13
C GLY A 232 -9.16 11.95 -7.92
N VAL A 233 -8.04 12.42 -8.51
CA VAL A 233 -7.63 13.84 -8.48
C VAL A 233 -7.48 14.34 -9.93
N PRO A 234 -8.55 14.91 -10.52
CA PRO A 234 -8.53 15.39 -11.89
C PRO A 234 -7.42 16.40 -12.15
N GLY A 235 -6.67 16.21 -13.23
CA GLY A 235 -5.56 17.09 -13.61
C GLY A 235 -4.28 16.93 -12.80
N ALA A 236 -4.26 16.13 -11.73
CA ALA A 236 -3.04 15.84 -11.00
C ALA A 236 -2.25 14.70 -11.66
N THR A 237 -0.94 14.92 -11.80
CA THR A 237 0.01 13.93 -12.30
C THR A 237 1.17 13.73 -11.34
N ALA A 238 1.57 12.48 -11.17
CA ALA A 238 2.77 12.11 -10.41
C ALA A 238 3.87 11.68 -11.37
N THR A 239 5.09 12.08 -11.05
CA THR A 239 6.32 11.63 -11.73
C THR A 239 7.19 10.97 -10.67
N VAL A 240 7.46 9.67 -10.83
CA VAL A 240 8.32 8.90 -9.95
C VAL A 240 9.66 8.64 -10.61
N THR A 241 10.75 8.86 -9.87
CA THR A 241 12.10 8.46 -10.25
C THR A 241 12.42 7.16 -9.52
N LEU A 242 12.75 6.12 -10.28
CA LEU A 242 13.12 4.80 -9.77
C LEU A 242 14.65 4.63 -9.77
N ASN A 243 15.19 4.28 -8.62
CA ASN A 243 16.58 3.85 -8.47
C ASN A 243 16.59 2.34 -8.23
N LYS A 244 17.16 1.57 -9.16
CA LYS A 244 17.12 0.09 -9.13
C LYS A 244 15.69 -0.45 -8.87
N TYR A 245 14.70 0.17 -9.53
CA TYR A 245 13.28 -0.12 -9.42
C TYR A 245 12.64 0.14 -8.04
N LEU A 246 13.31 0.82 -7.12
CA LEU A 246 12.72 1.37 -5.90
C LEU A 246 12.38 2.84 -6.09
N PRO A 247 11.22 3.34 -5.63
CA PRO A 247 10.86 4.75 -5.74
C PRO A 247 11.78 5.59 -4.84
N GLU A 248 12.62 6.42 -5.45
CA GLU A 248 13.49 7.35 -4.74
C GLU A 248 12.75 8.67 -4.45
N ARG A 249 11.98 9.11 -5.44
CA ARG A 249 11.31 10.41 -5.41
C ARG A 249 10.02 10.37 -6.19
N VAL A 250 8.95 10.91 -5.63
CA VAL A 250 7.67 11.12 -6.33
C VAL A 250 7.32 12.59 -6.26
N VAL A 251 7.09 13.21 -7.42
CA VAL A 251 6.67 14.61 -7.53
C VAL A 251 5.26 14.64 -8.11
N VAL A 252 4.32 15.18 -7.35
CA VAL A 252 2.92 15.36 -7.79
C VAL A 252 2.69 16.83 -8.11
N LYS A 253 2.17 17.09 -9.30
CA LYS A 253 1.69 18.41 -9.73
C LYS A 253 0.17 18.42 -9.79
N SER A 254 -0.46 19.37 -9.12
CA SER A 254 -1.91 19.59 -9.12
C SER A 254 -2.18 21.08 -9.18
N GLY A 255 -2.66 21.57 -10.33
CA GLY A 255 -2.74 23.00 -10.59
C GLY A 255 -1.38 23.68 -10.44
N THR A 256 -1.30 24.68 -9.60
CA THR A 256 -0.06 25.42 -9.24
C THR A 256 0.73 24.79 -8.10
N ASN A 257 0.16 23.76 -7.43
CA ASN A 257 0.78 23.13 -6.28
C ASN A 257 1.70 21.99 -6.71
N THR A 258 2.80 21.87 -5.96
CA THR A 258 3.74 20.75 -6.09
C THR A 258 3.91 20.08 -4.75
N THR A 259 3.64 18.78 -4.69
CA THR A 259 3.95 17.93 -3.53
C THR A 259 5.04 16.94 -3.92
N GLU A 260 6.09 16.90 -3.12
CA GLU A 260 7.22 16.00 -3.33
C GLU A 260 7.34 15.05 -2.16
N PHE A 261 7.53 13.77 -2.47
CA PHE A 261 7.89 12.73 -1.51
C PHE A 261 9.27 12.19 -1.85
N VAL A 262 10.15 12.10 -0.85
CA VAL A 262 11.46 11.45 -0.95
C VAL A 262 11.45 10.24 -0.02
N TYR A 263 11.85 9.09 -0.56
CA TYR A 263 11.83 7.80 0.13
C TYR A 263 13.26 7.29 0.27
N ASN A 264 13.70 7.09 1.50
CA ASN A 264 15.05 6.64 1.82
C ASN A 264 15.03 5.37 2.67
N ASN A 265 16.18 4.69 2.73
CA ASN A 265 16.43 3.60 3.68
C ASN A 265 15.37 2.48 3.58
N PHE A 266 15.13 1.98 2.37
CA PHE A 266 14.23 0.85 2.17
C PHE A 266 14.66 -0.34 3.01
N GLN A 267 13.73 -0.94 3.73
CA GLN A 267 13.91 -2.07 4.61
C GLN A 267 12.88 -3.15 4.28
N ASP A 268 13.26 -4.40 4.50
CA ASP A 268 12.33 -5.52 4.45
C ASP A 268 11.59 -5.62 5.79
N PHE A 269 10.29 -5.39 5.76
CA PHE A 269 9.40 -5.49 6.91
C PHE A 269 8.61 -6.80 6.93
N ASN A 270 8.92 -7.73 6.06
CA ASN A 270 8.22 -9.00 6.03
C ASN A 270 8.60 -9.86 7.24
N ASN A 271 7.67 -10.73 7.65
CA ASN A 271 7.97 -11.73 8.65
C ASN A 271 9.04 -12.70 8.07
N PRO A 272 10.17 -12.93 8.77
CA PRO A 272 11.24 -13.80 8.28
C PRO A 272 10.82 -15.26 8.00
N LEU A 273 9.65 -15.67 8.45
CA LEU A 273 9.05 -16.97 8.08
C LEU A 273 8.53 -16.99 6.63
N PHE A 274 8.23 -15.84 6.05
CA PHE A 274 7.84 -15.72 4.65
C PHE A 274 9.08 -15.34 3.84
N LYS A 275 9.56 -16.22 3.00
CA LYS A 275 10.74 -16.03 2.12
C LYS A 275 10.54 -15.00 1.00
N ILE A 276 9.80 -13.93 1.27
CA ILE A 276 9.42 -12.90 0.31
C ILE A 276 9.69 -11.57 0.95
N GLU A 277 10.54 -10.78 0.33
CA GLU A 277 10.79 -9.40 0.74
C GLU A 277 9.54 -8.55 0.52
N ALA A 278 9.19 -7.72 1.50
CA ALA A 278 8.16 -6.69 1.39
C ALA A 278 8.78 -5.36 1.82
N LEU A 279 9.31 -4.64 0.82
CA LEU A 279 10.10 -3.44 1.06
C LEU A 279 9.22 -2.23 1.33
N TYR A 280 9.61 -1.42 2.30
CA TYR A 280 9.04 -0.11 2.56
C TYR A 280 10.11 0.89 2.96
N ALA A 281 9.85 2.20 2.73
CA ALA A 281 10.79 3.25 3.07
C ALA A 281 10.94 3.40 4.59
N GLY A 282 12.18 3.39 5.10
CA GLY A 282 12.50 3.68 6.50
C GLY A 282 12.48 5.16 6.84
N GLU A 283 12.51 6.03 5.82
CA GLU A 283 12.37 7.47 5.99
C GLU A 283 11.52 8.05 4.85
N ILE A 284 10.56 8.91 5.21
CA ILE A 284 9.64 9.59 4.29
C ILE A 284 9.70 11.08 4.54
N VAL A 285 10.11 11.85 3.53
CA VAL A 285 10.09 13.32 3.57
C VAL A 285 9.05 13.83 2.59
N GLU A 286 8.05 14.56 3.08
CA GLU A 286 7.06 15.27 2.26
C GLU A 286 7.39 16.76 2.22
N ARG A 287 7.44 17.33 1.00
CA ARG A 287 7.55 18.78 0.78
C ARG A 287 6.35 19.27 0.01
N ARG A 288 5.90 20.47 0.33
CA ARG A 288 4.88 21.20 -0.43
C ARG A 288 5.45 22.53 -0.89
N ASN A 289 5.41 22.76 -2.17
CA ASN A 289 5.99 23.97 -2.78
C ASN A 289 7.42 24.25 -2.25
N GLY A 290 8.23 23.20 -2.11
CA GLY A 290 9.60 23.25 -1.61
C GLY A 290 9.77 23.20 -0.08
N THR A 291 8.72 23.47 0.70
CA THR A 291 8.79 23.47 2.18
C THR A 291 8.55 22.07 2.75
N VAL A 292 9.41 21.60 3.64
CA VAL A 292 9.23 20.31 4.35
C VAL A 292 8.04 20.44 5.29
N VAL A 293 7.02 19.61 5.06
CA VAL A 293 5.82 19.53 5.90
C VAL A 293 5.75 18.28 6.75
N ARG A 294 6.46 17.21 6.33
CA ARG A 294 6.62 15.96 7.12
C ARG A 294 8.02 15.38 6.90
N ASN A 295 8.60 14.91 7.96
CA ASN A 295 9.78 14.04 7.95
C ASN A 295 9.53 12.95 8.98
N VAL A 296 9.36 11.70 8.53
CA VAL A 296 8.89 10.59 9.35
C VAL A 296 9.88 9.44 9.21
N LYS A 297 10.29 8.86 10.35
CA LYS A 297 11.13 7.65 10.40
C LYS A 297 10.27 6.46 10.74
N THR A 298 10.10 5.55 9.79
CA THR A 298 9.30 4.33 9.94
C THR A 298 10.05 3.32 10.80
N LYS A 299 9.35 2.73 11.78
CA LYS A 299 9.92 1.73 12.69
C LYS A 299 9.34 0.35 12.47
N VAL A 300 8.02 0.25 12.38
CA VAL A 300 7.29 -1.01 12.21
C VAL A 300 6.33 -0.85 11.06
N THR A 301 6.30 -1.83 10.19
CA THR A 301 5.40 -1.84 9.04
C THR A 301 4.80 -3.23 8.87
N GLU A 302 3.47 -3.29 8.83
CA GLU A 302 2.70 -4.49 8.51
C GLU A 302 2.11 -4.33 7.12
N ILE A 303 2.51 -5.20 6.19
CA ILE A 303 2.22 -5.07 4.76
C ILE A 303 1.35 -6.22 4.29
N GLY A 304 0.22 -5.88 3.65
CA GLY A 304 -0.59 -6.83 2.89
C GLY A 304 -1.48 -7.77 3.69
N GLN A 305 -1.24 -7.93 4.99
CA GLN A 305 -1.95 -8.89 5.86
C GLN A 305 -2.85 -8.21 6.91
N VAL A 306 -2.84 -6.89 6.94
CA VAL A 306 -3.60 -6.13 7.94
C VAL A 306 -5.02 -5.88 7.44
N TYR A 307 -5.98 -6.04 8.33
CA TYR A 307 -7.36 -5.67 8.02
C TYR A 307 -7.55 -4.17 8.26
N VAL A 308 -7.53 -3.38 7.19
CA VAL A 308 -7.75 -1.94 7.23
C VAL A 308 -9.12 -1.61 6.64
N VAL A 309 -10.03 -1.14 7.49
CA VAL A 309 -11.34 -0.61 7.08
C VAL A 309 -11.49 0.80 7.60
N VAL A 310 -11.95 1.67 6.72
CA VAL A 310 -12.15 3.10 7.00
C VAL A 310 -13.60 3.45 6.64
N PRO A 311 -14.58 3.08 7.49
CA PRO A 311 -15.99 3.41 7.26
C PRO A 311 -16.20 4.91 7.34
N VAL A 312 -17.08 5.44 6.49
CA VAL A 312 -17.44 6.87 6.51
C VAL A 312 -18.49 7.10 7.59
N PRO A 313 -18.30 8.01 8.55
CA PRO A 313 -19.32 8.38 9.52
C PRO A 313 -20.53 9.03 8.86
N GLU A 314 -21.71 8.78 9.41
CA GLU A 314 -22.96 9.31 8.85
C GLU A 314 -23.01 10.85 8.80
N SER A 315 -22.39 11.51 9.78
CA SER A 315 -22.27 12.98 9.82
C SER A 315 -21.45 13.52 8.64
N VAL A 316 -20.40 12.79 8.24
CA VAL A 316 -19.52 13.13 7.11
C VAL A 316 -20.26 12.92 5.79
N GLU A 317 -20.98 11.79 5.63
CA GLU A 317 -21.80 11.54 4.44
C GLU A 317 -22.88 12.61 4.23
N LYS A 318 -23.59 12.99 5.31
CA LYS A 318 -24.62 14.04 5.25
C LYS A 318 -24.04 15.40 4.86
N ALA A 319 -22.82 15.72 5.31
CA ALA A 319 -22.17 16.97 4.94
C ALA A 319 -21.69 16.99 3.48
N GLY A 320 -21.31 15.85 2.91
CA GLY A 320 -20.86 15.73 1.52
C GLY A 320 -21.99 15.76 0.48
N ARG A 321 -23.24 15.58 0.91
CA ARG A 321 -24.42 15.63 0.03
C ARG A 321 -25.00 17.04 -0.19
N LYS A 322 -24.43 18.05 0.44
CA LYS A 322 -24.79 19.47 0.29
C LYS A 322 -23.89 20.15 -0.72
#